data_9b6a942c9e7010672704e5c95dfe2c78
#
_entry.id   9b6a942c9e7010672704e5c95dfe2c78
#
_cell.length_a   1.000
_cell.length_b   1.000
_cell.length_c   1.000
_cell.angle_alpha   90.00
_cell.angle_beta   90.00
_cell.angle_gamma   90.00
#
_symmetry.space_group_name_H-M   'P 1'
#
loop_
_entity.id
_entity.type
_entity.pdbx_description
1 polymer ?
#
loop_
_entity_poly.entity_id
_entity_poly.type
_entity_poly.pdbx_seq_one_letter_code
_entity_poly.pdbx_strand_id
1 'polypeptide(L)'
;MNFKLFTIFLALFAMQAMADSHMHTVSGTVTGCSTKNAVHVLIYEESGWKGMNHSQEKIYEPSKSGTCDVSWSMEVPSGPYALASFEDENGNGKLDFFFFIPKEPAGFYQFSGMGAPKFDKMKIDVDKDMDSIEIALP
;
A
#
# COMPACT_ATOMS: atom_id res chain seq x y z
N MET A 1 59.54 2.67 -38.98
CA MET A 1 58.55 3.70 -38.69
C MET A 1 57.38 3.05 -38.02
N ASN A 2 57.31 3.15 -36.70
CA ASN A 2 56.24 2.50 -35.92
C ASN A 2 55.15 3.55 -35.59
N PHE A 3 54.02 3.46 -36.31
CA PHE A 3 52.85 4.18 -35.96
C PHE A 3 52.15 3.45 -34.83
N LYS A 4 52.22 3.96 -33.60
CA LYS A 4 51.41 3.51 -32.49
C LYS A 4 50.05 4.15 -32.62
N LEU A 5 49.05 3.35 -32.96
CA LEU A 5 47.64 3.71 -32.92
C LEU A 5 47.22 3.86 -31.44
N PHE A 6 46.99 5.09 -31.04
CA PHE A 6 46.45 5.38 -29.72
C PHE A 6 44.93 5.26 -29.83
N THR A 7 44.38 4.15 -29.36
CA THR A 7 42.94 3.95 -29.27
C THR A 7 42.43 4.68 -28.02
N ILE A 8 41.81 5.81 -28.24
CA ILE A 8 41.12 6.54 -27.16
C ILE A 8 39.80 5.78 -26.88
N PHE A 9 39.77 5.04 -25.79
CA PHE A 9 38.53 4.49 -25.23
C PHE A 9 37.73 5.61 -24.60
N LEU A 10 36.76 6.14 -25.35
CA LEU A 10 35.78 7.08 -24.81
C LEU A 10 34.78 6.28 -23.96
N ALA A 11 35.03 6.22 -22.66
CA ALA A 11 34.07 5.68 -21.69
C ALA A 11 32.85 6.62 -21.63
N LEU A 12 31.79 6.24 -22.32
CA LEU A 12 30.48 6.85 -22.16
C LEU A 12 29.97 6.48 -20.77
N PHE A 13 30.18 7.37 -19.81
CA PHE A 13 29.47 7.29 -18.53
C PHE A 13 28.02 7.65 -18.80
N ALA A 14 27.17 6.66 -18.98
CA ALA A 14 25.74 6.84 -18.92
C ALA A 14 25.38 7.24 -17.49
N MET A 15 25.26 8.54 -17.26
CA MET A 15 24.62 9.07 -16.07
C MET A 15 23.15 8.58 -16.11
N GLN A 16 22.88 7.46 -15.46
CA GLN A 16 21.51 7.09 -15.13
C GLN A 16 21.03 8.19 -14.17
N ALA A 17 20.16 9.05 -14.67
CA ALA A 17 19.38 9.94 -13.83
C ALA A 17 18.57 9.04 -12.90
N MET A 18 18.98 8.91 -11.66
CA MET A 18 18.14 8.38 -10.61
C MET A 18 16.95 9.33 -10.53
N ALA A 19 15.78 8.88 -10.97
CA ALA A 19 14.55 9.59 -10.72
C ALA A 19 14.44 9.72 -9.21
N ASP A 20 14.53 10.95 -8.71
CA ASP A 20 14.37 11.27 -7.31
C ASP A 20 12.91 10.96 -6.98
N SER A 21 12.65 9.76 -6.46
CA SER A 21 11.31 9.37 -6.08
C SER A 21 10.98 10.15 -4.80
N HIS A 22 10.27 11.27 -4.96
CA HIS A 22 9.76 12.01 -3.83
C HIS A 22 8.88 11.10 -2.99
N MET A 23 9.25 10.94 -1.72
CA MET A 23 8.46 10.19 -0.75
C MET A 23 7.40 11.11 -0.16
N HIS A 24 6.21 10.58 0.00
CA HIS A 24 5.07 11.28 0.58
C HIS A 24 4.51 10.47 1.74
N THR A 25 4.05 11.17 2.76
CA THR A 25 3.33 10.55 3.88
C THR A 25 1.86 10.39 3.53
N VAL A 26 1.37 9.16 3.62
CA VAL A 26 -0.05 8.84 3.53
C VAL A 26 -0.51 8.37 4.89
N SER A 27 -1.55 8.99 5.44
CA SER A 27 -2.00 8.72 6.81
C SER A 27 -3.52 8.84 6.97
N GLY A 28 -4.02 8.23 8.03
CA GLY A 28 -5.44 8.27 8.33
C GLY A 28 -5.81 7.41 9.51
N THR A 29 -7.05 6.94 9.51
CA THR A 29 -7.62 6.11 10.58
C THR A 29 -8.33 4.90 10.01
N VAL A 30 -8.33 3.80 10.77
CA VAL A 30 -9.20 2.65 10.57
C VAL A 30 -10.25 2.67 11.67
N THR A 31 -11.51 2.59 11.29
CA THR A 31 -12.65 2.58 12.20
C THR A 31 -13.45 1.29 12.09
N GLY A 32 -14.29 0.99 13.08
CA GLY A 32 -15.18 -0.16 13.05
C GLY A 32 -14.54 -1.50 13.39
N CYS A 33 -13.25 -1.55 13.73
CA CYS A 33 -12.61 -2.79 14.16
C CYS A 33 -13.05 -3.19 15.59
N SER A 34 -12.91 -4.47 15.91
CA SER A 34 -13.02 -4.93 17.29
C SER A 34 -11.73 -4.62 18.07
N THR A 35 -11.76 -4.73 19.38
CA THR A 35 -10.56 -4.57 20.22
C THR A 35 -9.85 -5.91 20.48
N LYS A 36 -10.13 -6.94 19.67
CA LYS A 36 -9.70 -8.31 19.96
C LYS A 36 -8.56 -8.79 19.10
N ASN A 37 -8.45 -8.30 17.87
CA ASN A 37 -7.54 -8.84 16.88
C ASN A 37 -6.65 -7.74 16.31
N ALA A 38 -5.52 -8.14 15.71
CA ALA A 38 -4.63 -7.20 15.03
C ALA A 38 -5.31 -6.59 13.81
N VAL A 39 -5.04 -5.32 13.57
CA VAL A 39 -5.52 -4.56 12.39
C VAL A 39 -4.36 -4.34 11.44
N HIS A 40 -4.53 -4.76 10.21
CA HIS A 40 -3.57 -4.59 9.14
C HIS A 40 -3.98 -3.45 8.23
N VAL A 41 -3.05 -2.57 7.89
CA VAL A 41 -3.22 -1.54 6.86
C VAL A 41 -2.31 -1.87 5.71
N LEU A 42 -2.87 -1.98 4.51
CA LEU A 42 -2.22 -2.49 3.32
C LEU A 42 -2.21 -1.42 2.22
N ILE A 43 -1.08 -1.31 1.55
CA ILE A 43 -0.94 -0.47 0.36
C ILE A 43 -0.60 -1.38 -0.82
N TYR A 44 -1.35 -1.22 -1.91
CA TYR A 44 -1.20 -1.99 -3.15
C TYR A 44 -0.78 -1.10 -4.30
N GLU A 45 0.18 -1.58 -5.05
CA GLU A 45 0.44 -1.11 -6.41
C GLU A 45 -0.42 -1.90 -7.40
N GLU A 46 -0.64 -1.35 -8.59
CA GLU A 46 -1.45 -1.99 -9.63
C GLU A 46 -0.93 -3.38 -10.00
N SER A 47 0.39 -3.54 -10.08
CA SER A 47 1.03 -4.81 -10.41
C SER A 47 0.73 -5.94 -9.42
N GLY A 48 0.52 -5.61 -8.15
CA GLY A 48 0.20 -6.57 -7.10
C GLY A 48 -1.30 -6.81 -6.89
N TRP A 49 -2.13 -5.94 -7.42
CA TRP A 49 -3.57 -5.91 -7.09
C TRP A 49 -4.32 -7.21 -7.38
N LYS A 50 -4.14 -7.78 -8.57
CA LYS A 50 -4.84 -9.01 -8.97
C LYS A 50 -4.52 -10.21 -8.08
N GLY A 51 -3.29 -10.29 -7.58
CA GLY A 51 -2.86 -11.35 -6.68
C GLY A 51 -3.03 -11.02 -5.20
N MET A 52 -3.62 -9.85 -4.88
CA MET A 52 -3.71 -9.33 -3.52
C MET A 52 -2.34 -9.26 -2.82
N ASN A 53 -1.29 -8.97 -3.59
CA ASN A 53 0.07 -8.77 -3.10
C ASN A 53 0.30 -7.30 -2.79
N HIS A 54 0.24 -6.93 -1.52
CA HIS A 54 0.52 -5.58 -1.08
C HIS A 54 2.00 -5.23 -1.24
N SER A 55 2.28 -3.96 -1.52
CA SER A 55 3.65 -3.44 -1.56
C SER A 55 4.15 -3.01 -0.19
N GLN A 56 3.25 -2.56 0.68
CA GLN A 56 3.54 -2.20 2.07
C GLN A 56 2.42 -2.66 3.00
N GLU A 57 2.80 -2.96 4.23
CA GLU A 57 1.91 -3.36 5.30
C GLU A 57 2.34 -2.75 6.62
N LYS A 58 1.37 -2.37 7.43
CA LYS A 58 1.59 -2.00 8.83
C LYS A 58 0.56 -2.69 9.71
N ILE A 59 1.04 -3.29 10.79
CA ILE A 59 0.24 -4.10 11.70
C ILE A 59 0.12 -3.37 13.03
N TYR A 60 -1.10 -3.25 13.51
CA TYR A 60 -1.41 -2.66 14.80
C TYR A 60 -2.04 -3.69 15.71
N GLU A 61 -1.42 -3.88 16.88
CA GLU A 61 -1.93 -4.80 17.89
C GLU A 61 -3.28 -4.33 18.44
N PRO A 62 -4.11 -5.24 18.94
CA PRO A 62 -5.42 -4.92 19.48
C PRO A 62 -5.33 -3.86 20.58
N SER A 63 -6.20 -2.87 20.52
CA SER A 63 -6.31 -1.86 21.57
C SER A 63 -6.93 -2.47 22.84
N LYS A 64 -6.37 -2.14 23.99
CA LYS A 64 -6.92 -2.52 25.29
C LYS A 64 -8.02 -1.57 25.77
N SER A 65 -8.24 -0.46 25.08
CA SER A 65 -9.30 0.52 25.37
C SER A 65 -10.53 0.23 24.52
N GLY A 66 -11.72 0.36 25.05
CA GLY A 66 -13.00 -0.10 24.48
C GLY A 66 -13.45 0.48 23.13
N THR A 67 -12.62 1.23 22.42
CA THR A 67 -12.88 1.73 21.06
C THR A 67 -11.72 1.36 20.15
N CYS A 68 -12.02 0.89 18.95
CA CYS A 68 -11.01 0.61 17.95
C CYS A 68 -10.97 1.70 16.87
N ASP A 69 -10.14 2.70 17.14
CA ASP A 69 -9.73 3.69 16.16
C ASP A 69 -8.20 3.58 16.01
N VAL A 70 -7.77 3.07 14.88
CA VAL A 70 -6.35 2.89 14.59
C VAL A 70 -5.85 4.04 13.74
N SER A 71 -4.98 4.87 14.30
CA SER A 71 -4.26 5.89 13.53
C SER A 71 -3.05 5.27 12.86
N TRP A 72 -2.90 5.48 11.57
CA TRP A 72 -1.84 4.89 10.77
C TRP A 72 -1.14 5.93 9.88
N SER A 73 0.11 5.66 9.54
CA SER A 73 0.92 6.48 8.65
C SER A 73 1.97 5.61 7.96
N MET A 74 2.13 5.80 6.66
CA MET A 74 3.14 5.14 5.84
C MET A 74 3.74 6.12 4.84
N GLU A 75 5.00 5.88 4.46
CA GLU A 75 5.67 6.65 3.41
C GLU A 75 5.70 5.86 2.11
N VAL A 76 5.31 6.51 1.03
CA VAL A 76 5.28 5.92 -0.32
C VAL A 76 5.87 6.88 -1.34
N PRO A 77 6.50 6.38 -2.41
CA PRO A 77 6.86 7.20 -3.56
C PRO A 77 5.64 7.81 -4.23
N SER A 78 5.80 8.87 -5.01
CA SER A 78 4.74 9.36 -5.89
C SER A 78 4.22 8.25 -6.79
N GLY A 79 2.92 8.12 -6.92
CA GLY A 79 2.30 7.10 -7.76
C GLY A 79 0.87 6.77 -7.39
N PRO A 80 0.23 5.86 -8.15
CA PRO A 80 -1.11 5.36 -7.87
C PRO A 80 -1.07 4.18 -6.90
N TYR A 81 -1.93 4.23 -5.88
CA TYR A 81 -2.04 3.18 -4.87
C TYR A 81 -3.50 2.90 -4.50
N ALA A 82 -3.80 1.66 -4.18
CA ALA A 82 -5.04 1.29 -3.51
C ALA A 82 -4.75 0.98 -2.04
N LEU A 83 -5.68 1.32 -1.17
CA LEU A 83 -5.56 1.17 0.27
C LEU A 83 -6.64 0.24 0.80
N ALA A 84 -6.24 -0.65 1.68
CA ALA A 84 -7.14 -1.57 2.36
C ALA A 84 -6.75 -1.73 3.83
N SER A 85 -7.69 -2.16 4.62
CA SER A 85 -7.46 -2.60 5.99
C SER A 85 -8.31 -3.82 6.29
N PHE A 86 -7.82 -4.68 7.16
CA PHE A 86 -8.60 -5.79 7.67
C PHE A 86 -8.23 -6.09 9.12
N GLU A 87 -9.15 -6.76 9.80
CA GLU A 87 -8.95 -7.28 11.14
C GLU A 87 -8.67 -8.78 11.04
N ASP A 88 -7.47 -9.20 11.47
CA ASP A 88 -7.00 -10.59 11.36
C ASP A 88 -7.60 -11.46 12.46
N GLU A 89 -8.77 -12.02 12.21
CA GLU A 89 -9.52 -12.80 13.19
C GLU A 89 -8.91 -14.19 13.46
N ASN A 90 -8.25 -14.78 12.48
CA ASN A 90 -7.64 -16.10 12.63
C ASN A 90 -6.14 -16.09 12.95
N GLY A 91 -5.52 -14.90 12.97
CA GLY A 91 -4.12 -14.72 13.34
C GLY A 91 -3.12 -15.25 12.31
N ASN A 92 -3.52 -15.44 11.04
CA ASN A 92 -2.64 -15.97 10.00
C ASN A 92 -1.84 -14.90 9.25
N GLY A 93 -2.09 -13.61 9.53
CA GLY A 93 -1.40 -12.48 8.92
C GLY A 93 -1.81 -12.19 7.47
N LYS A 94 -2.89 -12.78 6.99
CA LYS A 94 -3.37 -12.65 5.61
C LYS A 94 -4.85 -12.36 5.57
N LEU A 95 -5.26 -11.51 4.61
CA LEU A 95 -6.66 -11.35 4.28
C LEU A 95 -7.13 -12.54 3.46
N ASP A 96 -7.99 -13.36 4.05
CA ASP A 96 -8.55 -14.53 3.40
C ASP A 96 -9.82 -14.21 2.63
N PHE A 97 -10.02 -14.89 1.51
CA PHE A 97 -11.18 -14.71 0.64
C PHE A 97 -11.90 -16.03 0.40
N PHE A 98 -13.21 -15.92 0.27
CA PHE A 98 -14.04 -16.93 -0.38
C PHE A 98 -14.48 -16.38 -1.72
N PHE A 99 -13.89 -16.86 -2.80
CA PHE A 99 -13.93 -16.21 -4.12
C PHE A 99 -13.37 -14.78 -4.04
N PHE A 100 -14.21 -13.76 -4.13
CA PHE A 100 -13.85 -12.34 -4.00
C PHE A 100 -14.41 -11.69 -2.73
N ILE A 101 -15.03 -12.48 -1.86
CA ILE A 101 -15.62 -12.00 -0.60
C ILE A 101 -14.60 -12.19 0.51
N PRO A 102 -14.18 -11.13 1.21
CA PRO A 102 -13.33 -11.27 2.39
C PRO A 102 -14.01 -12.12 3.46
N LYS A 103 -13.25 -13.03 4.07
CA LYS A 103 -13.71 -13.83 5.20
C LYS A 103 -13.61 -13.10 6.54
N GLU A 104 -12.78 -12.08 6.58
CA GLU A 104 -12.52 -11.26 7.74
C GLU A 104 -13.09 -9.85 7.53
N PRO A 105 -13.36 -9.09 8.60
CA PRO A 105 -13.76 -7.70 8.47
C PRO A 105 -12.70 -6.92 7.69
N ALA A 106 -13.06 -6.44 6.51
CA ALA A 106 -12.16 -5.73 5.61
C ALA A 106 -12.83 -4.51 5.01
N GLY A 107 -12.06 -3.44 4.84
CA GLY A 107 -12.45 -2.23 4.17
C GLY A 107 -11.44 -1.85 3.11
N PHE A 108 -11.94 -1.32 2.00
CA PHE A 108 -11.13 -0.75 0.93
C PHE A 108 -11.48 0.72 0.79
N TYR A 109 -10.45 1.55 0.78
CA TYR A 109 -10.67 2.99 0.62
C TYR A 109 -11.34 3.32 -0.71
N GLN A 110 -12.36 4.19 -0.67
CA GLN A 110 -13.17 4.58 -1.83
C GLN A 110 -13.97 3.45 -2.51
N PHE A 111 -14.09 2.31 -1.87
CA PHE A 111 -14.95 1.24 -2.37
C PHE A 111 -16.28 1.22 -1.63
N SER A 112 -17.34 1.44 -2.37
CA SER A 112 -18.71 1.27 -1.90
C SER A 112 -19.50 0.58 -3.00
N GLY A 113 -19.87 -0.67 -2.80
CA GLY A 113 -20.64 -1.38 -3.80
C GLY A 113 -20.57 -2.89 -3.68
N MET A 114 -21.26 -3.56 -4.59
CA MET A 114 -21.26 -5.01 -4.70
C MET A 114 -20.31 -5.45 -5.83
N GLY A 115 -19.63 -6.56 -5.62
CA GLY A 115 -18.72 -7.15 -6.57
C GLY A 115 -17.25 -7.01 -6.21
N ALA A 116 -16.37 -7.45 -7.09
CA ALA A 116 -14.93 -7.38 -6.87
C ALA A 116 -14.43 -5.94 -6.96
N PRO A 117 -13.63 -5.47 -5.98
CA PRO A 117 -13.02 -4.16 -6.06
C PRO A 117 -12.04 -4.08 -7.25
N LYS A 118 -12.04 -2.96 -7.96
CA LYS A 118 -11.18 -2.71 -9.11
C LYS A 118 -10.18 -1.61 -8.79
N PHE A 119 -8.91 -1.84 -9.07
CA PHE A 119 -7.83 -0.88 -8.79
C PHE A 119 -8.13 0.51 -9.36
N ASP A 120 -8.49 0.61 -10.62
CA ASP A 120 -8.78 1.89 -11.28
C ASP A 120 -9.92 2.69 -10.64
N LYS A 121 -10.81 2.02 -9.92
CA LYS A 121 -11.94 2.67 -9.24
C LYS A 121 -11.62 3.12 -7.82
N MET A 122 -10.56 2.58 -7.25
CA MET A 122 -10.21 2.77 -5.83
C MET A 122 -8.89 3.48 -5.65
N LYS A 123 -8.05 3.54 -6.66
CA LYS A 123 -6.73 4.13 -6.56
C LYS A 123 -6.78 5.60 -6.16
N ILE A 124 -5.80 5.98 -5.36
CA ILE A 124 -5.45 7.36 -5.11
C ILE A 124 -4.15 7.68 -5.85
N ASP A 125 -4.04 8.88 -6.39
CA ASP A 125 -2.80 9.37 -7.00
C ASP A 125 -2.03 10.18 -5.95
N VAL A 126 -0.94 9.59 -5.45
CA VAL A 126 -0.11 10.24 -4.43
C VAL A 126 0.95 11.10 -5.12
N ASP A 127 0.80 12.40 -5.06
CA ASP A 127 1.73 13.41 -5.57
C ASP A 127 2.17 14.41 -4.48
N LYS A 128 1.63 14.26 -3.29
CA LYS A 128 1.88 15.06 -2.09
C LYS A 128 1.49 14.26 -0.85
N ASP A 129 1.81 14.77 0.33
CA ASP A 129 1.31 14.21 1.58
C ASP A 129 -0.21 14.21 1.61
N MET A 130 -0.78 13.10 2.02
CA MET A 130 -2.23 12.90 2.15
C MET A 130 -2.55 12.47 3.58
N ASP A 131 -3.44 13.17 4.21
CA ASP A 131 -3.94 12.86 5.54
C ASP A 131 -5.46 12.59 5.50
N SER A 132 -6.02 12.30 6.66
CA SER A 132 -7.47 12.12 6.84
C SER A 132 -8.10 11.01 5.98
N ILE A 133 -7.32 9.98 5.63
CA ILE A 133 -7.82 8.81 4.93
C ILE A 133 -8.50 7.89 5.94
N GLU A 134 -9.81 7.74 5.82
CA GLU A 134 -10.58 6.86 6.68
C GLU A 134 -10.91 5.55 5.95
N ILE A 135 -10.57 4.42 6.58
CA ILE A 135 -10.95 3.09 6.13
C ILE A 135 -11.88 2.50 7.19
N ALA A 136 -13.15 2.33 6.84
CA ALA A 136 -14.14 1.76 7.73
C ALA A 136 -14.23 0.25 7.52
N LEU A 137 -14.15 -0.52 8.60
CA LEU A 137 -14.46 -1.95 8.62
C LEU A 137 -15.97 -2.15 8.90
N PRO A 138 -16.56 -3.17 8.30
CA PRO A 138 -18.01 -3.44 8.50
C PRO A 138 -18.33 -3.96 9.91
#